data_f75eb34b8448a392f9377459e1e66a71
#
_entry.id   f75eb34b8448a392f9377459e1e66a71
#
_cell.length_a   1.000
_cell.length_b   1.000
_cell.length_c   1.000
_cell.angle_alpha   90.00
_cell.angle_beta   90.00
_cell.angle_gamma   90.00
#
_symmetry.space_group_name_H-M   'P 1'
#
loop_
_entity.id
_entity.type
_entity.pdbx_description
1 polymer ?
#
loop_
_entity_poly.entity_id
_entity_poly.type
_entity_poly.pdbx_seq_one_letter_code
_entity_poly.pdbx_strand_id
1 'polypeptide(L)'
;MRCVKKLCNIGNTLAHLANLKRDVMKINPPFRAEHIGSLLRPQSLKDAWKNYDSETITELEYGTVIDNAVRDAVCLQEQVGLRVITDGEFRRKSYWSHFLEAVDGFGVRPSDFRFRDDSGHTQEFLAPCVESKVRWTKSIAGCAFEFLRSVTTKTAKLTIPSPPTMHFWCGRDTFSSDVYDNEELFFDDLSNLFKEEIKDLVARGCTYLQIDDVPLAMLCDENVRSRVAARGNDPDELTKRYVRLINESIPDLPMGITIGLHLCRGNLRGSWLSEGGYESIASLIFNKIHADVFFLEYDDERSGGFEPLRYLPSDKTAVLGLMTTKSPALERVDDIRRKVDKAVCYAPLDNLAISPQCGFSSTVSGNPLTTDDQWRKLEFLTEVAEAIWGEN
;
A
#
# COMPACT_ATOMS: atom_id res chain seq x y z
N MET A 1 -56.01 -19.40 7.72
CA MET A 1 -55.50 -18.35 6.86
C MET A 1 -54.75 -17.19 7.52
N ARG A 2 -54.33 -17.29 8.81
CA ARG A 2 -53.56 -16.21 9.50
C ARG A 2 -52.05 -16.48 9.63
N CYS A 3 -51.55 -17.68 9.33
CA CYS A 3 -50.14 -18.04 9.50
C CYS A 3 -49.24 -17.73 8.27
N VAL A 4 -49.81 -17.69 7.06
CA VAL A 4 -49.04 -17.50 5.81
C VAL A 4 -48.65 -16.04 5.61
N LYS A 5 -49.43 -15.06 6.13
CA LYS A 5 -49.07 -13.61 6.03
C LYS A 5 -47.91 -13.18 6.93
N LYS A 6 -47.57 -13.90 7.99
CA LYS A 6 -46.45 -13.57 8.88
C LYS A 6 -45.10 -14.02 8.31
N LEU A 7 -45.06 -15.08 7.52
CA LEU A 7 -43.82 -15.57 6.89
C LEU A 7 -43.38 -14.73 5.69
N CYS A 8 -44.34 -14.15 4.91
CA CYS A 8 -44.02 -13.22 3.82
C CYS A 8 -43.40 -11.91 4.31
N ASN A 9 -43.81 -11.40 5.48
CA ASN A 9 -43.26 -10.15 6.01
C ASN A 9 -41.84 -10.33 6.58
N ILE A 10 -41.48 -11.51 7.11
CA ILE A 10 -40.11 -11.78 7.60
C ILE A 10 -39.13 -11.93 6.44
N GLY A 11 -39.55 -12.59 5.35
CA GLY A 11 -38.74 -12.72 4.14
C GLY A 11 -38.43 -11.37 3.48
N ASN A 12 -39.42 -10.48 3.39
CA ASN A 12 -39.22 -9.12 2.85
C ASN A 12 -38.36 -8.23 3.77
N THR A 13 -38.45 -8.41 5.09
CA THR A 13 -37.60 -7.67 6.05
C THR A 13 -36.16 -8.13 6.01
N LEU A 14 -35.92 -9.43 5.88
CA LEU A 14 -34.57 -9.99 5.75
C LEU A 14 -33.92 -9.65 4.39
N ALA A 15 -34.70 -9.66 3.30
CA ALA A 15 -34.24 -9.22 2.00
C ALA A 15 -33.96 -7.71 1.96
N HIS A 16 -34.78 -6.91 2.66
CA HIS A 16 -34.57 -5.46 2.78
C HIS A 16 -33.35 -5.14 3.67
N LEU A 17 -33.14 -5.88 4.76
CA LEU A 17 -31.94 -5.77 5.62
C LEU A 17 -30.68 -6.28 4.91
N ALA A 18 -30.78 -7.32 4.06
CA ALA A 18 -29.67 -7.79 3.23
C ALA A 18 -29.32 -6.76 2.14
N ASN A 19 -30.33 -6.11 1.53
CA ASN A 19 -30.09 -5.03 0.57
C ASN A 19 -29.53 -3.77 1.26
N LEU A 20 -30.04 -3.39 2.45
CA LEU A 20 -29.46 -2.31 3.24
C LEU A 20 -28.02 -2.59 3.68
N LYS A 21 -27.67 -3.84 4.04
CA LYS A 21 -26.28 -4.23 4.29
C LYS A 21 -25.43 -4.15 3.00
N ARG A 22 -25.96 -4.58 1.85
CA ARG A 22 -25.27 -4.42 0.55
C ARG A 22 -25.05 -2.94 0.19
N ASP A 23 -26.08 -2.11 0.37
CA ASP A 23 -25.98 -0.67 0.06
C ASP A 23 -25.04 0.07 1.03
N VAL A 24 -24.93 -0.37 2.29
CA VAL A 24 -23.96 0.17 3.27
C VAL A 24 -22.52 -0.32 2.95
N MET A 25 -22.33 -1.55 2.44
CA MET A 25 -21.00 -2.02 1.98
C MET A 25 -20.54 -1.31 0.70
N LYS A 26 -21.43 -0.71 -0.10
CA LYS A 26 -21.09 0.06 -1.32
C LYS A 26 -20.54 1.46 -1.04
N ILE A 27 -20.67 1.99 0.15
CA ILE A 27 -20.30 3.38 0.49
C ILE A 27 -18.94 3.47 1.16
N ASN A 28 -18.44 2.39 1.77
CA ASN A 28 -17.20 2.36 2.54
C ASN A 28 -16.08 1.61 1.81
N PRO A 29 -14.80 2.04 1.97
CA PRO A 29 -13.67 1.27 1.46
C PRO A 29 -13.57 -0.11 2.14
N PRO A 30 -12.95 -1.12 1.47
CA PRO A 30 -12.37 -1.01 0.14
C PRO A 30 -13.40 -1.06 -0.98
N PHE A 31 -13.06 -0.42 -2.11
CA PHE A 31 -13.87 -0.45 -3.33
C PHE A 31 -13.44 -1.62 -4.23
N ARG A 32 -14.27 -1.95 -5.25
CA ARG A 32 -13.95 -3.06 -6.15
C ARG A 32 -12.78 -2.77 -7.09
N ALA A 33 -12.64 -1.50 -7.51
CA ALA A 33 -11.45 -0.99 -8.18
C ALA A 33 -10.63 -0.17 -7.19
N GLU A 34 -9.50 -0.70 -6.79
CA GLU A 34 -8.53 -0.09 -5.89
C GLU A 34 -7.22 0.24 -6.63
N HIS A 35 -6.42 1.16 -6.09
CA HIS A 35 -5.06 1.38 -6.56
C HIS A 35 -4.11 1.61 -5.37
N ILE A 36 -2.81 1.43 -5.61
CA ILE A 36 -1.82 1.41 -4.52
C ILE A 36 -1.51 2.82 -4.00
N GLY A 37 -1.53 3.84 -4.88
CA GLY A 37 -1.39 5.22 -4.42
C GLY A 37 -0.46 6.07 -5.26
N SER A 38 0.77 5.61 -5.52
CA SER A 38 1.72 6.41 -6.28
C SER A 38 1.40 6.46 -7.77
N LEU A 39 1.49 7.66 -8.34
CA LEU A 39 1.25 7.95 -9.74
C LEU A 39 2.52 8.49 -10.41
N LEU A 40 2.59 8.35 -11.74
CA LEU A 40 3.68 8.92 -12.54
C LEU A 40 3.69 10.43 -12.38
N ARG A 41 4.83 10.96 -11.95
CA ARG A 41 5.00 12.40 -11.76
C ARG A 41 5.06 13.10 -13.10
N PRO A 42 4.27 14.16 -13.33
CA PRO A 42 4.32 14.95 -14.54
C PRO A 42 5.69 15.61 -14.71
N GLN A 43 6.08 15.88 -15.94
CA GLN A 43 7.40 16.47 -16.24
C GLN A 43 7.60 17.82 -15.55
N SER A 44 6.55 18.64 -15.49
CA SER A 44 6.56 19.92 -14.78
C SER A 44 6.96 19.80 -13.33
N LEU A 45 6.49 18.76 -12.63
CA LEU A 45 6.85 18.48 -11.24
C LEU A 45 8.31 18.02 -11.12
N LYS A 46 8.79 17.18 -12.06
CA LYS A 46 10.20 16.74 -12.09
C LYS A 46 11.16 17.90 -12.35
N ASP A 47 10.76 18.84 -13.19
CA ASP A 47 11.56 20.02 -13.48
C ASP A 47 11.54 21.01 -12.32
N ALA A 48 10.38 21.23 -11.70
CA ALA A 48 10.27 22.05 -10.49
C ALA A 48 11.12 21.50 -9.34
N TRP A 49 11.20 20.20 -9.20
CA TRP A 49 12.07 19.56 -8.23
C TRP A 49 13.55 19.87 -8.44
N LYS A 50 14.04 19.69 -9.69
CA LYS A 50 15.44 20.04 -10.04
C LYS A 50 15.72 21.52 -9.78
N ASN A 51 14.76 22.39 -10.13
CA ASN A 51 14.88 23.82 -9.92
C ASN A 51 14.92 24.19 -8.43
N TYR A 52 14.14 23.48 -7.59
CA TYR A 52 14.17 23.68 -6.15
C TYR A 52 15.47 23.15 -5.52
N ASP A 53 15.92 21.94 -5.89
CA ASP A 53 17.21 21.38 -5.46
C ASP A 53 18.42 22.26 -5.86
N SER A 54 18.33 23.01 -6.98
CA SER A 54 19.33 23.96 -7.44
C SER A 54 19.09 25.41 -6.97
N GLU A 55 18.16 25.62 -6.05
CA GLU A 55 17.79 26.91 -5.47
C GLU A 55 17.38 27.99 -6.52
N THR A 56 16.88 27.56 -7.71
CA THR A 56 16.44 28.46 -8.79
C THR A 56 14.96 28.87 -8.64
N ILE A 57 14.19 28.17 -7.82
CA ILE A 57 12.83 28.54 -7.41
C ILE A 57 12.69 28.47 -5.89
N THR A 58 11.76 29.27 -5.36
CA THR A 58 11.45 29.29 -3.94
C THR A 58 10.62 28.07 -3.49
N GLU A 59 10.59 27.77 -2.21
CA GLU A 59 9.72 26.76 -1.61
C GLU A 59 8.24 26.98 -1.93
N LEU A 60 7.80 28.24 -1.96
CA LEU A 60 6.41 28.62 -2.30
C LEU A 60 6.08 28.30 -3.77
N GLU A 61 6.98 28.61 -4.69
CA GLU A 61 6.80 28.29 -6.11
C GLU A 61 6.79 26.79 -6.32
N TYR A 62 7.72 26.05 -5.70
CA TYR A 62 7.76 24.59 -5.72
C TYR A 62 6.47 23.97 -5.14
N GLY A 63 6.02 24.43 -3.97
CA GLY A 63 4.77 24.00 -3.35
C GLY A 63 3.55 24.23 -4.25
N THR A 64 3.51 25.36 -4.97
CA THR A 64 2.44 25.67 -5.93
C THR A 64 2.39 24.67 -7.09
N VAL A 65 3.56 24.29 -7.63
CA VAL A 65 3.62 23.27 -8.71
C VAL A 65 3.14 21.92 -8.22
N ILE A 66 3.53 21.49 -7.00
CA ILE A 66 3.04 20.24 -6.41
C ILE A 66 1.52 20.29 -6.23
N ASP A 67 0.99 21.36 -5.64
CA ASP A 67 -0.44 21.50 -5.37
C ASP A 67 -1.28 21.41 -6.65
N ASN A 68 -0.82 22.03 -7.74
CA ASN A 68 -1.48 21.95 -9.03
C ASN A 68 -1.40 20.52 -9.59
N ALA A 69 -0.24 19.88 -9.53
CA ALA A 69 -0.08 18.50 -9.98
C ALA A 69 -0.99 17.54 -9.20
N VAL A 70 -1.15 17.72 -7.88
CA VAL A 70 -2.09 16.92 -7.08
C VAL A 70 -3.54 17.17 -7.49
N ARG A 71 -3.95 18.44 -7.71
CA ARG A 71 -5.33 18.74 -8.20
C ARG A 71 -5.61 18.07 -9.54
N ASP A 72 -4.67 18.14 -10.48
CA ASP A 72 -4.82 17.50 -11.79
C ASP A 72 -4.92 15.98 -11.67
N ALA A 73 -4.10 15.36 -10.81
CA ALA A 73 -4.15 13.92 -10.56
C ALA A 73 -5.46 13.49 -9.88
N VAL A 74 -5.98 14.27 -8.94
CA VAL A 74 -7.28 14.04 -8.32
C VAL A 74 -8.40 14.08 -9.37
N CYS A 75 -8.44 15.13 -10.19
CA CYS A 75 -9.41 15.27 -11.25
C CYS A 75 -9.41 14.07 -12.22
N LEU A 76 -8.22 13.63 -12.64
CA LEU A 76 -8.07 12.49 -13.55
C LEU A 76 -8.49 11.15 -12.89
N GLN A 77 -8.15 10.93 -11.61
CA GLN A 77 -8.61 9.75 -10.85
C GLN A 77 -10.14 9.70 -10.78
N GLU A 78 -10.80 10.84 -10.54
CA GLU A 78 -12.26 10.94 -10.50
C GLU A 78 -12.87 10.72 -11.90
N GLN A 79 -12.25 11.23 -12.97
CA GLN A 79 -12.69 11.09 -14.35
C GLN A 79 -12.66 9.63 -14.82
N VAL A 80 -11.65 8.85 -14.46
CA VAL A 80 -11.57 7.41 -14.78
C VAL A 80 -12.47 6.55 -13.89
N GLY A 81 -13.27 7.16 -13.01
CA GLY A 81 -14.27 6.47 -12.22
C GLY A 81 -13.77 5.90 -10.89
N LEU A 82 -12.56 6.20 -10.45
CA LEU A 82 -12.08 5.75 -9.14
C LEU A 82 -12.89 6.39 -8.01
N ARG A 83 -13.18 5.61 -6.97
CA ARG A 83 -13.88 6.04 -5.75
C ARG A 83 -12.94 6.32 -4.59
N VAL A 84 -11.72 5.81 -4.67
CA VAL A 84 -10.61 6.07 -3.77
C VAL A 84 -9.60 6.97 -4.47
N ILE A 85 -9.19 8.04 -3.81
CA ILE A 85 -8.34 9.09 -4.40
C ILE A 85 -7.09 9.26 -3.53
N THR A 86 -5.92 9.35 -4.17
CA THR A 86 -4.65 9.65 -3.51
C THR A 86 -4.03 10.94 -4.06
N ASP A 87 -3.02 11.47 -3.37
CA ASP A 87 -2.22 12.60 -3.84
C ASP A 87 -1.14 12.20 -4.89
N GLY A 88 -1.15 10.93 -5.35
CA GLY A 88 -0.17 10.38 -6.26
C GLY A 88 1.21 10.23 -5.66
N GLU A 89 1.39 10.51 -4.37
CA GLU A 89 2.67 10.59 -3.66
C GLU A 89 3.61 11.67 -4.24
N PHE A 90 3.06 12.73 -4.78
CA PHE A 90 3.82 13.76 -5.50
C PHE A 90 4.71 14.61 -4.60
N ARG A 91 4.49 14.57 -3.28
CA ARG A 91 5.27 15.32 -2.28
C ARG A 91 6.50 14.57 -1.77
N ARG A 92 6.78 13.34 -2.26
CA ARG A 92 7.88 12.48 -1.75
C ARG A 92 8.75 11.92 -2.87
N LYS A 93 10.06 11.74 -2.56
CA LYS A 93 11.07 11.18 -3.49
C LYS A 93 10.92 9.68 -3.67
N SER A 94 10.50 9.00 -2.61
CA SER A 94 10.17 7.59 -2.59
C SER A 94 9.04 7.37 -1.58
N TYR A 95 8.42 6.19 -1.60
CA TYR A 95 7.31 5.87 -0.70
C TYR A 95 7.64 6.03 0.80
N TRP A 96 8.91 6.01 1.20
CA TRP A 96 9.36 6.15 2.59
C TRP A 96 10.13 7.46 2.89
N SER A 97 10.59 8.21 1.88
CA SER A 97 11.54 9.32 2.09
C SER A 97 10.99 10.45 2.97
N HIS A 98 9.68 10.70 2.92
CA HIS A 98 9.05 11.74 3.73
C HIS A 98 9.12 11.47 5.25
N PHE A 99 9.20 10.19 5.67
CA PHE A 99 9.45 9.84 7.07
C PHE A 99 10.87 10.22 7.47
N LEU A 100 11.87 9.93 6.64
CA LEU A 100 13.26 10.30 6.93
C LEU A 100 13.48 11.81 6.95
N GLU A 101 12.80 12.54 6.07
CA GLU A 101 12.92 14.00 5.97
C GLU A 101 12.20 14.72 7.13
N ALA A 102 11.19 14.08 7.73
CA ALA A 102 10.37 14.70 8.79
C ALA A 102 10.79 14.31 10.21
N VAL A 103 11.50 13.20 10.38
CA VAL A 103 11.87 12.62 11.68
C VAL A 103 13.38 12.69 11.87
N ASP A 104 13.80 13.39 12.93
CA ASP A 104 15.19 13.42 13.33
C ASP A 104 15.67 12.01 13.73
N GLY A 105 16.91 11.70 13.41
CA GLY A 105 17.55 10.42 13.77
C GLY A 105 17.56 9.38 12.67
N PHE A 106 16.84 9.56 11.56
CA PHE A 106 17.02 8.74 10.38
C PHE A 106 18.12 9.27 9.47
N GLY A 107 18.82 8.35 8.82
CA GLY A 107 19.76 8.56 7.74
C GLY A 107 19.54 7.58 6.61
N VAL A 108 20.45 7.55 5.65
CA VAL A 108 20.43 6.59 4.52
C VAL A 108 21.81 5.96 4.32
N ARG A 109 21.80 4.68 3.94
CA ARG A 109 23.02 3.94 3.57
C ARG A 109 22.74 2.98 2.43
N PRO A 110 23.74 2.47 1.69
CA PRO A 110 23.53 1.44 0.70
C PRO A 110 22.84 0.21 1.29
N SER A 111 21.80 -0.28 0.61
CA SER A 111 21.13 -1.53 0.97
C SER A 111 21.99 -2.73 0.59
N ASP A 112 21.92 -3.80 1.38
CA ASP A 112 22.51 -5.08 1.00
C ASP A 112 21.69 -5.84 -0.05
N PHE A 113 20.45 -5.42 -0.30
CA PHE A 113 19.59 -5.98 -1.33
C PHE A 113 19.73 -5.17 -2.63
N ARG A 114 19.40 -5.81 -3.75
CA ARG A 114 19.46 -5.19 -5.08
C ARG A 114 18.19 -5.50 -5.85
N PHE A 115 17.67 -4.50 -6.54
CA PHE A 115 16.63 -4.70 -7.53
C PHE A 115 17.19 -5.52 -8.71
N ARG A 116 16.35 -6.33 -9.33
CA ARG A 116 16.65 -7.11 -10.53
C ARG A 116 15.52 -7.02 -11.54
N ASP A 117 15.83 -7.22 -12.81
CA ASP A 117 14.87 -7.30 -13.91
C ASP A 117 14.95 -8.68 -14.60
N ASP A 118 14.06 -8.93 -15.58
CA ASP A 118 13.98 -10.18 -16.32
C ASP A 118 15.26 -10.50 -17.10
N SER A 119 16.11 -9.51 -17.40
CA SER A 119 17.40 -9.70 -18.06
C SER A 119 18.53 -10.07 -17.09
N GLY A 120 18.26 -10.06 -15.78
CA GLY A 120 19.25 -10.30 -14.73
C GLY A 120 20.10 -9.07 -14.38
N HIS A 121 19.80 -7.90 -14.95
CA HIS A 121 20.45 -6.65 -14.54
C HIS A 121 20.08 -6.29 -13.11
N THR A 122 21.07 -5.83 -12.32
CA THR A 122 20.87 -5.47 -10.91
C THR A 122 21.11 -3.99 -10.67
N GLN A 123 20.31 -3.40 -9.76
CA GLN A 123 20.38 -1.99 -9.37
C GLN A 123 20.48 -1.86 -7.85
N GLU A 124 21.47 -1.10 -7.38
CA GLU A 124 21.62 -0.72 -5.97
C GLU A 124 20.66 0.41 -5.60
N PHE A 125 20.35 0.54 -4.32
CA PHE A 125 19.55 1.63 -3.79
C PHE A 125 19.98 2.00 -2.37
N LEU A 126 19.66 3.23 -1.97
CA LEU A 126 19.81 3.69 -0.60
C LEU A 126 18.61 3.27 0.23
N ALA A 127 18.86 2.83 1.46
CA ALA A 127 17.85 2.36 2.39
C ALA A 127 17.93 3.16 3.71
N PRO A 128 16.83 3.21 4.50
CA PRO A 128 16.82 3.81 5.81
C PRO A 128 17.86 3.18 6.75
N CYS A 129 18.51 4.02 7.54
CA CYS A 129 19.29 3.66 8.72
C CYS A 129 19.01 4.67 9.84
N VAL A 130 19.55 4.43 11.05
CA VAL A 130 19.28 5.21 12.23
C VAL A 130 20.59 5.74 12.82
N GLU A 131 20.69 7.06 12.93
CA GLU A 131 21.87 7.80 13.39
C GLU A 131 21.71 8.32 14.82
N SER A 132 20.46 8.52 15.27
CA SER A 132 20.11 8.87 16.65
C SER A 132 18.72 8.33 17.01
N LYS A 133 18.29 8.45 18.29
CA LYS A 133 16.97 7.96 18.71
C LYS A 133 15.85 8.63 17.93
N VAL A 134 14.95 7.81 17.35
CA VAL A 134 13.82 8.29 16.57
C VAL A 134 12.61 8.57 17.46
N ARG A 135 11.88 9.63 17.14
CA ARG A 135 10.63 9.98 17.84
C ARG A 135 9.77 10.87 16.98
N TRP A 136 8.47 10.74 17.15
CA TRP A 136 7.52 11.66 16.55
C TRP A 136 7.54 13.02 17.30
N THR A 137 7.77 14.10 16.59
CA THR A 137 7.81 15.47 17.14
C THR A 137 6.85 16.41 16.45
N LYS A 138 6.42 16.04 15.25
CA LYS A 138 5.49 16.79 14.41
C LYS A 138 4.81 15.86 13.43
N SER A 139 3.65 16.28 12.89
CA SER A 139 2.96 15.58 11.81
C SER A 139 3.87 15.39 10.59
N ILE A 140 3.94 14.16 10.08
CA ILE A 140 4.77 13.79 8.93
C ILE A 140 3.99 14.00 7.62
N ALA A 141 2.79 13.42 7.54
CA ALA A 141 1.97 13.42 6.32
C ALA A 141 0.67 14.23 6.45
N GLY A 142 0.40 14.82 7.61
CA GLY A 142 -0.88 15.50 7.90
C GLY A 142 -1.21 16.64 6.95
N CYS A 143 -0.26 17.51 6.61
CA CYS A 143 -0.50 18.61 5.66
C CYS A 143 -0.80 18.09 4.24
N ALA A 144 -0.14 17.01 3.81
CA ALA A 144 -0.42 16.37 2.52
C ALA A 144 -1.84 15.79 2.50
N PHE A 145 -2.25 15.14 3.59
CA PHE A 145 -3.60 14.59 3.72
C PHE A 145 -4.67 15.68 3.76
N GLU A 146 -4.49 16.75 4.53
CA GLU A 146 -5.45 17.89 4.57
C GLU A 146 -5.62 18.51 3.19
N PHE A 147 -4.52 18.69 2.44
CA PHE A 147 -4.60 19.20 1.09
C PHE A 147 -5.38 18.24 0.18
N LEU A 148 -5.06 16.94 0.17
CA LEU A 148 -5.79 15.93 -0.61
C LEU A 148 -7.29 15.99 -0.29
N ARG A 149 -7.64 15.96 0.98
CA ARG A 149 -9.04 16.03 1.44
C ARG A 149 -9.74 17.32 1.02
N SER A 150 -9.01 18.43 0.88
CA SER A 150 -9.59 19.71 0.47
C SER A 150 -9.96 19.79 -1.02
N VAL A 151 -9.41 18.88 -1.84
CA VAL A 151 -9.55 18.91 -3.31
C VAL A 151 -10.38 17.75 -3.88
N THR A 152 -10.90 16.87 -3.03
CA THR A 152 -11.82 15.78 -3.44
C THR A 152 -12.99 15.64 -2.47
N THR A 153 -14.14 15.18 -2.98
CA THR A 153 -15.30 14.76 -2.18
C THR A 153 -15.40 13.23 -2.08
N LYS A 154 -14.54 12.50 -2.78
CA LYS A 154 -14.44 11.04 -2.73
C LYS A 154 -13.65 10.60 -1.49
N THR A 155 -13.48 9.31 -1.32
CA THR A 155 -12.67 8.78 -0.23
C THR A 155 -11.19 9.09 -0.45
N ALA A 156 -10.63 9.95 0.39
CA ALA A 156 -9.20 10.24 0.39
C ALA A 156 -8.44 9.11 1.10
N LYS A 157 -7.55 8.43 0.38
CA LYS A 157 -6.65 7.41 0.90
C LYS A 157 -5.23 7.98 1.00
N LEU A 158 -4.62 7.82 2.17
CA LEU A 158 -3.21 8.16 2.37
C LEU A 158 -2.38 6.88 2.50
N THR A 159 -1.14 6.92 1.98
CA THR A 159 -0.17 5.83 2.10
C THR A 159 0.98 6.26 3.01
N ILE A 160 1.43 5.36 3.88
CA ILE A 160 2.64 5.53 4.70
C ILE A 160 3.51 4.26 4.59
N PRO A 161 4.83 4.33 4.74
CA PRO A 161 5.66 3.13 4.79
C PRO A 161 5.32 2.27 6.01
N SER A 162 5.64 0.98 5.96
CA SER A 162 5.54 0.13 7.16
C SER A 162 6.72 0.37 8.11
N PRO A 163 6.52 0.20 9.43
CA PRO A 163 7.63 0.25 10.40
C PRO A 163 8.75 -0.74 10.06
N PRO A 164 8.51 -1.99 9.66
CA PRO A 164 9.56 -2.92 9.20
C PRO A 164 10.47 -2.38 8.10
N THR A 165 9.97 -1.49 7.23
CA THR A 165 10.77 -0.84 6.18
C THR A 165 11.95 -0.05 6.75
N MET A 166 11.83 0.48 7.97
CA MET A 166 12.90 1.27 8.61
C MET A 166 14.03 0.41 9.20
N HIS A 167 13.88 -0.92 9.21
CA HIS A 167 14.84 -1.86 9.80
C HIS A 167 15.40 -2.88 8.81
N PHE A 168 14.55 -3.47 7.97
CA PHE A 168 14.81 -4.70 7.22
C PHE A 168 16.07 -4.65 6.34
N TRP A 169 16.33 -3.53 5.69
CA TRP A 169 17.36 -3.39 4.65
C TRP A 169 18.79 -3.59 5.17
N CYS A 170 19.01 -3.17 6.40
CA CYS A 170 20.30 -3.23 7.09
C CYS A 170 20.27 -4.20 8.29
N GLY A 171 19.10 -4.67 8.72
CA GLY A 171 18.93 -5.57 9.85
C GLY A 171 19.61 -5.01 11.12
N ARG A 172 20.49 -5.79 11.75
CA ARG A 172 21.21 -5.37 12.97
C ARG A 172 22.13 -4.16 12.77
N ASP A 173 22.52 -3.89 11.52
CA ASP A 173 23.37 -2.72 11.18
C ASP A 173 22.53 -1.46 10.91
N THR A 174 21.23 -1.49 11.18
CA THR A 174 20.34 -0.33 11.05
C THR A 174 20.75 0.81 11.96
N PHE A 175 21.27 0.52 13.15
CA PHE A 175 21.77 1.47 14.14
C PHE A 175 23.03 0.93 14.84
N SER A 176 23.78 1.82 15.49
CA SER A 176 24.91 1.44 16.35
C SER A 176 24.45 1.21 17.80
N SER A 177 25.24 0.47 18.58
CA SER A 177 25.02 0.27 20.02
C SER A 177 25.04 1.55 20.84
N ASP A 178 25.64 2.63 20.32
CA ASP A 178 25.64 3.94 20.97
C ASP A 178 24.28 4.64 20.87
N VAL A 179 23.41 4.22 19.93
CA VAL A 179 22.07 4.76 19.72
C VAL A 179 21.03 3.93 20.44
N TYR A 180 21.05 2.61 20.22
CA TYR A 180 20.15 1.65 20.87
C TYR A 180 20.91 0.42 21.37
N ASP A 181 20.69 0.04 22.62
CA ASP A 181 21.31 -1.13 23.23
C ASP A 181 20.88 -2.46 22.58
N ASN A 182 19.66 -2.48 22.02
CA ASN A 182 19.09 -3.64 21.34
C ASN A 182 17.93 -3.25 20.40
N GLU A 183 17.51 -4.19 19.54
CA GLU A 183 16.46 -3.97 18.55
C GLU A 183 15.07 -3.73 19.17
N GLU A 184 14.77 -4.28 20.34
CA GLU A 184 13.45 -4.09 20.99
C GLU A 184 13.25 -2.62 21.39
N LEU A 185 14.26 -1.97 21.94
CA LEU A 185 14.18 -0.53 22.27
C LEU A 185 13.99 0.34 21.03
N PHE A 186 14.61 -0.03 19.92
CA PHE A 186 14.37 0.66 18.65
C PHE A 186 12.95 0.40 18.13
N PHE A 187 12.45 -0.82 18.23
CA PHE A 187 11.09 -1.16 17.79
C PHE A 187 10.02 -0.48 18.66
N ASP A 188 10.27 -0.31 19.96
CA ASP A 188 9.39 0.45 20.86
C ASP A 188 9.29 1.93 20.44
N ASP A 189 10.42 2.60 20.20
CA ASP A 189 10.45 3.98 19.74
C ASP A 189 9.80 4.11 18.35
N LEU A 190 10.09 3.16 17.44
CA LEU A 190 9.54 3.15 16.09
C LEU A 190 8.03 2.93 16.09
N SER A 191 7.53 1.97 16.88
CA SER A 191 6.09 1.73 17.00
C SER A 191 5.36 2.96 17.55
N ASN A 192 5.94 3.62 18.56
CA ASN A 192 5.37 4.85 19.13
C ASN A 192 5.34 5.99 18.11
N LEU A 193 6.40 6.15 17.29
CA LEU A 193 6.44 7.15 16.22
C LEU A 193 5.29 6.95 15.23
N PHE A 194 5.10 5.73 14.73
CA PHE A 194 4.01 5.43 13.80
C PHE A 194 2.63 5.55 14.45
N LYS A 195 2.50 5.14 15.71
CA LYS A 195 1.26 5.28 16.48
C LYS A 195 0.82 6.73 16.60
N GLU A 196 1.73 7.65 16.90
CA GLU A 196 1.42 9.06 17.00
C GLU A 196 1.09 9.68 15.63
N GLU A 197 1.77 9.28 14.55
CA GLU A 197 1.43 9.73 13.20
C GLU A 197 0.03 9.25 12.77
N ILE A 198 -0.30 7.99 13.02
CA ILE A 198 -1.63 7.45 12.70
C ILE A 198 -2.73 8.18 13.50
N LYS A 199 -2.51 8.45 14.79
CA LYS A 199 -3.45 9.25 15.61
C LYS A 199 -3.66 10.65 15.05
N ASP A 200 -2.58 11.33 14.65
CA ASP A 200 -2.66 12.67 14.05
C ASP A 200 -3.44 12.65 12.73
N LEU A 201 -3.17 11.69 11.85
CA LEU A 201 -3.89 11.53 10.59
C LEU A 201 -5.39 11.28 10.81
N VAL A 202 -5.75 10.41 11.74
CA VAL A 202 -7.15 10.13 12.09
C VAL A 202 -7.81 11.37 12.70
N ALA A 203 -7.13 12.11 13.56
CA ALA A 203 -7.64 13.38 14.12
C ALA A 203 -7.89 14.44 13.03
N ARG A 204 -7.12 14.41 11.93
CA ARG A 204 -7.35 15.25 10.73
C ARG A 204 -8.46 14.72 9.83
N GLY A 205 -9.06 13.57 10.17
CA GLY A 205 -10.19 12.94 9.46
C GLY A 205 -9.78 11.95 8.38
N CYS A 206 -8.60 11.35 8.47
CA CYS A 206 -8.23 10.21 7.63
C CYS A 206 -9.07 9.00 8.03
N THR A 207 -9.85 8.48 7.09
CA THR A 207 -10.69 7.29 7.27
C THR A 207 -10.18 6.09 6.50
N TYR A 208 -9.21 6.26 5.62
CA TYR A 208 -8.58 5.18 4.87
C TYR A 208 -7.06 5.38 4.81
N LEU A 209 -6.34 4.57 5.56
CA LEU A 209 -4.88 4.59 5.63
C LEU A 209 -4.32 3.29 5.08
N GLN A 210 -3.37 3.36 4.16
CA GLN A 210 -2.63 2.22 3.64
C GLN A 210 -1.20 2.23 4.18
N ILE A 211 -0.77 1.09 4.72
CA ILE A 211 0.60 0.83 5.17
C ILE A 211 1.32 0.02 4.10
N ASP A 212 2.40 0.56 3.54
CA ASP A 212 3.15 -0.06 2.45
C ASP A 212 4.31 -0.88 3.01
N ASP A 213 4.20 -2.21 2.92
CA ASP A 213 5.17 -3.16 3.42
C ASP A 213 5.88 -3.89 2.28
N VAL A 214 7.20 -3.87 2.29
CA VAL A 214 8.06 -4.66 1.42
C VAL A 214 8.69 -5.83 2.18
N PRO A 215 9.13 -5.67 3.44
CA PRO A 215 9.82 -6.70 4.21
C PRO A 215 9.10 -8.04 4.33
N LEU A 216 7.79 -8.03 4.62
CA LEU A 216 7.02 -9.27 4.77
C LEU A 216 6.91 -10.04 3.43
N ALA A 217 6.72 -9.33 2.32
CA ALA A 217 6.69 -9.96 1.00
C ALA A 217 8.08 -10.50 0.60
N MET A 218 9.16 -9.80 0.97
CA MET A 218 10.53 -10.29 0.75
C MET A 218 10.83 -11.57 1.53
N LEU A 219 10.26 -11.74 2.73
CA LEU A 219 10.40 -12.96 3.53
C LEU A 219 9.65 -14.17 2.97
N CYS A 220 8.95 -14.03 1.82
CA CYS A 220 8.44 -15.13 1.02
C CYS A 220 9.48 -15.74 0.06
N ASP A 221 10.60 -15.05 -0.21
CA ASP A 221 11.65 -15.46 -1.12
C ASP A 221 12.73 -16.26 -0.37
N GLU A 222 12.98 -17.52 -0.79
CA GLU A 222 13.96 -18.40 -0.15
C GLU A 222 15.40 -17.84 -0.19
N ASN A 223 15.76 -17.10 -1.22
CA ASN A 223 17.07 -16.43 -1.28
C ASN A 223 17.18 -15.33 -0.26
N VAL A 224 16.11 -14.56 -0.05
CA VAL A 224 16.03 -13.52 0.98
C VAL A 224 16.08 -14.16 2.37
N ARG A 225 15.31 -15.22 2.63
CA ARG A 225 15.32 -15.98 3.88
C ARG A 225 16.71 -16.51 4.21
N SER A 226 17.40 -17.10 3.23
CA SER A 226 18.78 -17.58 3.37
C SER A 226 19.75 -16.46 3.74
N ARG A 227 19.60 -15.27 3.17
CA ARG A 227 20.41 -14.09 3.51
C ARG A 227 20.13 -13.60 4.92
N VAL A 228 18.87 -13.56 5.34
CA VAL A 228 18.45 -13.21 6.71
C VAL A 228 19.06 -14.20 7.72
N ALA A 229 19.00 -15.51 7.42
CA ALA A 229 19.61 -16.56 8.25
C ALA A 229 21.14 -16.42 8.33
N ALA A 230 21.82 -16.11 7.23
CA ALA A 230 23.27 -15.88 7.20
C ALA A 230 23.73 -14.70 8.06
N ARG A 231 22.81 -13.74 8.35
CA ARG A 231 23.03 -12.61 9.27
C ARG A 231 22.72 -12.94 10.74
N GLY A 232 22.38 -14.20 11.03
CA GLY A 232 22.09 -14.69 12.37
C GLY A 232 20.67 -14.39 12.88
N ASN A 233 19.72 -14.09 11.97
CA ASN A 233 18.31 -13.97 12.28
C ASN A 233 17.55 -15.18 11.76
N ASP A 234 16.62 -15.69 12.57
CA ASP A 234 15.64 -16.67 12.10
C ASP A 234 14.55 -15.94 11.28
N PRO A 235 14.32 -16.28 9.98
CA PRO A 235 13.35 -15.59 9.15
C PRO A 235 11.90 -15.70 9.66
N ASP A 236 11.53 -16.81 10.30
CA ASP A 236 10.18 -16.98 10.83
C ASP A 236 9.97 -16.14 12.09
N GLU A 237 10.97 -16.08 12.97
CA GLU A 237 10.93 -15.21 14.15
C GLU A 237 10.96 -13.73 13.74
N LEU A 238 11.75 -13.37 12.73
CA LEU A 238 11.75 -12.01 12.18
C LEU A 238 10.38 -11.63 11.60
N THR A 239 9.73 -12.55 10.88
CA THR A 239 8.37 -12.34 10.37
C THR A 239 7.38 -12.07 11.52
N LYS A 240 7.42 -12.86 12.59
CA LYS A 240 6.57 -12.67 13.79
C LYS A 240 6.83 -11.33 14.47
N ARG A 241 8.09 -10.94 14.59
CA ARG A 241 8.48 -9.64 15.17
C ARG A 241 7.96 -8.48 14.32
N TYR A 242 8.00 -8.56 12.99
CA TYR A 242 7.46 -7.55 12.10
C TYR A 242 5.94 -7.46 12.16
N VAL A 243 5.24 -8.61 12.24
CA VAL A 243 3.79 -8.62 12.47
C VAL A 243 3.44 -7.94 13.81
N ARG A 244 4.18 -8.23 14.88
CA ARG A 244 4.03 -7.55 16.18
C ARG A 244 4.29 -6.05 16.04
N LEU A 245 5.39 -5.64 15.43
CA LEU A 245 5.76 -4.24 15.24
C LEU A 245 4.69 -3.45 14.47
N ILE A 246 4.14 -4.01 13.38
CA ILE A 246 3.02 -3.40 12.65
C ILE A 246 1.82 -3.20 13.56
N ASN A 247 1.42 -4.23 14.32
CA ASN A 247 0.27 -4.15 15.22
C ASN A 247 0.46 -3.13 16.34
N GLU A 248 1.65 -3.10 16.95
CA GLU A 248 2.00 -2.13 18.00
C GLU A 248 2.05 -0.70 17.48
N SER A 249 2.23 -0.50 16.17
CA SER A 249 2.21 0.79 15.51
C SER A 249 0.80 1.31 15.20
N ILE A 250 -0.21 0.42 15.21
CA ILE A 250 -1.61 0.79 14.97
C ILE A 250 -2.26 1.06 16.34
N PRO A 251 -2.68 2.31 16.63
CA PRO A 251 -3.39 2.61 17.88
C PRO A 251 -4.80 2.01 17.89
N ASP A 252 -5.46 2.03 19.05
CA ASP A 252 -6.91 1.82 19.10
C ASP A 252 -7.61 2.89 18.26
N LEU A 253 -8.35 2.47 17.23
CA LEU A 253 -8.98 3.35 16.27
C LEU A 253 -10.50 3.40 16.47
N PRO A 254 -11.15 4.57 16.25
CA PRO A 254 -12.59 4.65 16.24
C PRO A 254 -13.18 3.82 15.07
N MET A 255 -14.45 3.43 15.19
CA MET A 255 -15.18 2.78 14.12
C MET A 255 -15.22 3.65 12.85
N GLY A 256 -15.12 3.01 11.70
CA GLY A 256 -15.16 3.69 10.39
C GLY A 256 -13.80 4.08 9.83
N ILE A 257 -12.72 3.73 10.52
CA ILE A 257 -11.37 3.81 9.97
C ILE A 257 -11.01 2.47 9.33
N THR A 258 -10.50 2.52 8.11
CA THR A 258 -10.02 1.34 7.37
C THR A 258 -8.49 1.37 7.29
N ILE A 259 -7.85 0.28 7.70
CA ILE A 259 -6.42 0.07 7.58
C ILE A 259 -6.15 -0.94 6.46
N GLY A 260 -5.43 -0.50 5.42
CA GLY A 260 -4.91 -1.37 4.36
C GLY A 260 -3.45 -1.72 4.61
N LEU A 261 -3.05 -2.93 4.27
CA LEU A 261 -1.65 -3.35 4.22
C LEU A 261 -1.30 -3.78 2.80
N HIS A 262 -0.38 -3.08 2.16
CA HIS A 262 0.13 -3.45 0.84
C HIS A 262 1.45 -4.23 0.97
N LEU A 263 1.46 -5.46 0.46
CA LEU A 263 2.62 -6.35 0.46
C LEU A 263 3.32 -6.28 -0.90
N CYS A 264 4.33 -5.43 -0.99
CA CYS A 264 5.06 -5.12 -2.22
C CYS A 264 6.34 -5.97 -2.35
N ARG A 265 6.59 -6.51 -3.55
CA ARG A 265 7.82 -7.27 -3.86
C ARG A 265 8.97 -6.39 -4.35
N GLY A 266 8.82 -5.08 -4.21
CA GLY A 266 9.73 -4.08 -4.76
C GLY A 266 9.32 -3.63 -6.17
N ASN A 267 9.43 -2.33 -6.41
CA ASN A 267 9.07 -1.72 -7.70
C ASN A 267 9.96 -0.51 -7.98
N LEU A 268 10.95 -0.70 -8.82
CA LEU A 268 11.87 0.37 -9.24
C LEU A 268 12.13 0.26 -10.74
N ARG A 269 11.56 1.20 -11.51
CA ARG A 269 11.68 1.23 -12.97
C ARG A 269 11.31 -0.09 -13.66
N GLY A 270 10.32 -0.81 -13.13
CA GLY A 270 9.91 -2.12 -13.59
C GLY A 270 10.70 -3.30 -13.03
N SER A 271 11.78 -3.06 -12.27
CA SER A 271 12.56 -4.09 -11.57
C SER A 271 11.93 -4.43 -10.21
N TRP A 272 12.23 -5.62 -9.67
CA TRP A 272 11.71 -6.12 -8.40
C TRP A 272 12.83 -6.60 -7.47
N LEU A 273 12.51 -6.87 -6.21
CA LEU A 273 13.45 -7.32 -5.16
C LEU A 273 13.31 -8.81 -4.84
N SER A 274 12.08 -9.35 -4.87
CA SER A 274 11.79 -10.71 -4.41
C SER A 274 10.73 -11.42 -5.26
N GLU A 275 10.72 -12.74 -5.13
CA GLU A 275 9.73 -13.65 -5.69
C GLU A 275 9.26 -14.65 -4.62
N GLY A 276 8.30 -15.53 -4.94
CA GLY A 276 7.71 -16.50 -4.02
C GLY A 276 6.25 -16.17 -3.66
N GLY A 277 5.42 -17.19 -3.51
CA GLY A 277 4.01 -17.05 -3.10
C GLY A 277 3.88 -16.69 -1.61
N TYR A 278 2.73 -16.17 -1.21
CA TYR A 278 2.45 -15.76 0.18
C TYR A 278 2.22 -16.92 1.15
N GLU A 279 2.29 -18.18 0.68
CA GLU A 279 1.93 -19.36 1.48
C GLU A 279 2.63 -19.44 2.85
N SER A 280 3.94 -19.13 2.88
CA SER A 280 4.76 -19.21 4.09
C SER A 280 4.35 -18.23 5.20
N ILE A 281 3.71 -17.12 4.83
CA ILE A 281 3.34 -16.06 5.79
C ILE A 281 1.82 -15.83 5.89
N ALA A 282 1.01 -16.41 4.98
CA ALA A 282 -0.41 -16.08 4.81
C ALA A 282 -1.22 -16.28 6.10
N SER A 283 -1.08 -17.44 6.75
CA SER A 283 -1.80 -17.70 8.00
C SER A 283 -1.46 -16.68 9.10
N LEU A 284 -0.21 -16.24 9.16
CA LEU A 284 0.24 -15.26 10.14
C LEU A 284 -0.29 -13.86 9.81
N ILE A 285 -0.10 -13.38 8.56
CA ILE A 285 -0.48 -12.02 8.18
C ILE A 285 -2.01 -11.83 8.24
N PHE A 286 -2.78 -12.73 7.64
CA PHE A 286 -4.25 -12.57 7.57
C PHE A 286 -4.93 -12.68 8.92
N ASN A 287 -4.45 -13.55 9.82
CA ASN A 287 -5.09 -13.77 11.11
C ASN A 287 -4.52 -12.92 12.26
N LYS A 288 -3.33 -12.34 12.11
CA LYS A 288 -2.67 -11.64 13.21
C LYS A 288 -2.47 -10.14 12.97
N ILE A 289 -2.36 -9.67 11.72
CA ILE A 289 -2.23 -8.24 11.47
C ILE A 289 -3.58 -7.54 11.62
N HIS A 290 -3.58 -6.40 12.31
CA HIS A 290 -4.75 -5.56 12.55
C HIS A 290 -5.03 -4.66 11.34
N ALA A 291 -5.14 -5.28 10.16
CA ALA A 291 -5.55 -4.61 8.91
C ALA A 291 -6.89 -5.18 8.45
N ASP A 292 -7.69 -4.33 7.80
CA ASP A 292 -8.99 -4.68 7.23
C ASP A 292 -8.85 -5.16 5.78
N VAL A 293 -7.83 -4.64 5.09
CA VAL A 293 -7.60 -4.82 3.64
C VAL A 293 -6.17 -5.23 3.38
N PHE A 294 -5.97 -6.25 2.55
CA PHE A 294 -4.65 -6.70 2.10
C PHE A 294 -4.50 -6.52 0.60
N PHE A 295 -3.57 -5.69 0.18
CA PHE A 295 -3.20 -5.50 -1.23
C PHE A 295 -2.06 -6.45 -1.57
N LEU A 296 -2.30 -7.38 -2.49
CA LEU A 296 -1.41 -8.49 -2.80
C LEU A 296 -1.04 -8.49 -4.28
N GLU A 297 0.23 -8.63 -4.61
CA GLU A 297 0.68 -8.73 -6.01
C GLU A 297 0.39 -10.12 -6.58
N TYR A 298 -0.34 -10.15 -7.72
CA TYR A 298 -0.68 -11.37 -8.48
C TYR A 298 -0.64 -11.13 -10.00
N ASP A 299 0.16 -10.17 -10.46
CA ASP A 299 0.26 -9.82 -11.88
C ASP A 299 0.94 -10.91 -12.70
N ASP A 300 1.93 -11.61 -12.15
CA ASP A 300 2.71 -12.65 -12.82
C ASP A 300 2.97 -13.89 -11.94
N GLU A 301 3.69 -14.88 -12.51
CA GLU A 301 3.94 -16.20 -11.89
C GLU A 301 4.87 -16.12 -10.66
N ARG A 302 5.67 -15.06 -10.52
CA ARG A 302 6.56 -14.86 -9.35
C ARG A 302 5.78 -14.74 -8.04
N SER A 303 4.53 -14.35 -8.11
CA SER A 303 3.65 -14.18 -6.95
C SER A 303 3.04 -15.49 -6.42
N GLY A 304 3.23 -16.61 -7.13
CA GLY A 304 2.59 -17.89 -6.78
C GLY A 304 1.09 -17.92 -7.09
N GLY A 305 0.38 -18.86 -6.46
CA GLY A 305 -1.06 -19.06 -6.64
C GLY A 305 -1.92 -18.34 -5.60
N PHE A 306 -3.24 -18.55 -5.69
CA PHE A 306 -4.25 -17.94 -4.82
C PHE A 306 -4.57 -18.77 -3.57
N GLU A 307 -3.95 -19.94 -3.39
CA GLU A 307 -4.14 -20.84 -2.25
C GLU A 307 -4.01 -20.15 -0.89
N PRO A 308 -3.10 -19.16 -0.70
CA PRO A 308 -2.97 -18.41 0.54
C PRO A 308 -4.25 -17.71 0.99
N LEU A 309 -5.15 -17.35 0.07
CA LEU A 309 -6.41 -16.67 0.36
C LEU A 309 -7.38 -17.51 1.22
N ARG A 310 -7.18 -18.84 1.31
CA ARG A 310 -7.98 -19.69 2.22
C ARG A 310 -7.84 -19.33 3.70
N TYR A 311 -6.80 -18.58 4.05
CA TYR A 311 -6.59 -18.07 5.42
C TYR A 311 -7.21 -16.69 5.65
N LEU A 312 -7.79 -16.06 4.62
CA LEU A 312 -8.40 -14.74 4.76
C LEU A 312 -9.68 -14.82 5.62
N PRO A 313 -9.77 -14.09 6.75
CA PRO A 313 -10.97 -14.00 7.54
C PRO A 313 -12.14 -13.37 6.75
N SER A 314 -13.36 -13.76 7.07
CA SER A 314 -14.57 -13.31 6.36
C SER A 314 -14.91 -11.82 6.54
N ASP A 315 -14.32 -11.17 7.52
CA ASP A 315 -14.44 -9.74 7.81
C ASP A 315 -13.36 -8.89 7.14
N LYS A 316 -12.43 -9.50 6.40
CA LYS A 316 -11.33 -8.83 5.71
C LYS A 316 -11.44 -8.94 4.20
N THR A 317 -10.79 -8.03 3.49
CA THR A 317 -10.77 -8.01 2.02
C THR A 317 -9.36 -8.20 1.49
N ALA A 318 -9.21 -9.03 0.44
CA ALA A 318 -8.01 -9.12 -0.37
C ALA A 318 -8.20 -8.35 -1.68
N VAL A 319 -7.35 -7.37 -1.92
CA VAL A 319 -7.27 -6.63 -3.19
C VAL A 319 -6.20 -7.31 -4.04
N LEU A 320 -6.64 -7.92 -5.13
CA LEU A 320 -5.79 -8.67 -6.03
C LEU A 320 -5.12 -7.74 -7.04
N GLY A 321 -3.83 -7.56 -6.94
CA GLY A 321 -3.01 -6.79 -7.86
C GLY A 321 -2.78 -7.55 -9.15
N LEU A 322 -3.77 -7.54 -10.06
CA LEU A 322 -3.80 -8.36 -11.28
C LEU A 322 -3.24 -7.67 -12.52
N MET A 323 -3.06 -6.34 -12.44
CA MET A 323 -2.58 -5.53 -13.56
C MET A 323 -1.16 -5.06 -13.30
N THR A 324 -0.27 -5.29 -14.27
CA THR A 324 1.12 -4.85 -14.13
C THR A 324 1.27 -3.34 -14.33
N THR A 325 2.10 -2.70 -13.50
CA THR A 325 2.57 -1.33 -13.72
C THR A 325 3.99 -1.28 -14.32
N LYS A 326 4.52 -2.44 -14.74
CA LYS A 326 5.88 -2.58 -15.30
C LYS A 326 5.89 -2.52 -16.83
N SER A 327 4.71 -2.59 -17.48
CA SER A 327 4.52 -2.60 -18.93
C SER A 327 3.31 -1.78 -19.34
N PRO A 328 3.35 -1.06 -20.48
CA PRO A 328 2.20 -0.30 -20.99
C PRO A 328 1.07 -1.17 -21.56
N ALA A 329 1.33 -2.46 -21.80
CA ALA A 329 0.32 -3.36 -22.33
C ALA A 329 -0.86 -3.50 -21.38
N LEU A 330 -2.09 -3.42 -21.92
CA LEU A 330 -3.30 -3.72 -21.17
C LEU A 330 -3.47 -5.24 -21.09
N GLU A 331 -3.90 -5.70 -19.94
CA GLU A 331 -4.34 -7.06 -19.71
C GLU A 331 -5.66 -7.33 -20.48
N ARG A 332 -6.00 -8.59 -20.70
CA ARG A 332 -7.29 -8.96 -21.29
C ARG A 332 -8.33 -9.13 -20.17
N VAL A 333 -9.53 -8.62 -20.35
CA VAL A 333 -10.65 -8.80 -19.41
C VAL A 333 -10.84 -10.25 -19.02
N ASP A 334 -10.81 -11.16 -20.02
CA ASP A 334 -10.99 -12.61 -19.78
C ASP A 334 -9.85 -13.22 -18.93
N ASP A 335 -8.63 -12.67 -19.01
CA ASP A 335 -7.51 -13.14 -18.20
C ASP A 335 -7.67 -12.72 -16.75
N ILE A 336 -8.10 -11.48 -16.50
CA ILE A 336 -8.41 -10.99 -15.16
C ILE A 336 -9.59 -11.77 -14.57
N ARG A 337 -10.67 -11.97 -15.32
CA ARG A 337 -11.82 -12.77 -14.86
C ARG A 337 -11.40 -14.18 -14.46
N ARG A 338 -10.61 -14.87 -15.30
CA ARG A 338 -10.10 -16.21 -14.95
C ARG A 338 -9.24 -16.23 -13.70
N LYS A 339 -8.45 -15.19 -13.45
CA LYS A 339 -7.69 -15.04 -12.20
C LYS A 339 -8.62 -14.85 -11.00
N VAL A 340 -9.66 -14.00 -11.12
CA VAL A 340 -10.68 -13.81 -10.08
C VAL A 340 -11.45 -15.11 -9.83
N ASP A 341 -11.88 -15.84 -10.88
CA ASP A 341 -12.56 -17.13 -10.74
C ASP A 341 -11.70 -18.17 -10.00
N LYS A 342 -10.39 -18.17 -10.21
CA LYS A 342 -9.47 -19.01 -9.44
C LYS A 342 -9.37 -18.57 -7.98
N ALA A 343 -9.32 -17.27 -7.71
CA ALA A 343 -9.27 -16.73 -6.36
C ALA A 343 -10.54 -17.04 -5.55
N VAL A 344 -11.71 -17.02 -6.20
CA VAL A 344 -13.02 -17.37 -5.59
C VAL A 344 -13.06 -18.81 -5.08
N CYS A 345 -12.22 -19.71 -5.56
CA CYS A 345 -12.09 -21.05 -4.99
C CYS A 345 -11.55 -21.05 -3.55
N TYR A 346 -10.93 -19.95 -3.10
CA TYR A 346 -10.28 -19.83 -1.79
C TYR A 346 -10.87 -18.75 -0.90
N ALA A 347 -11.46 -17.69 -1.46
CA ALA A 347 -12.12 -16.62 -0.71
C ALA A 347 -13.40 -16.18 -1.43
N PRO A 348 -14.48 -15.84 -0.70
CA PRO A 348 -15.73 -15.37 -1.33
C PRO A 348 -15.50 -14.13 -2.20
N LEU A 349 -16.23 -14.01 -3.32
CA LEU A 349 -16.14 -12.87 -4.24
C LEU A 349 -16.37 -11.53 -3.52
N ASP A 350 -17.23 -11.51 -2.50
CA ASP A 350 -17.53 -10.32 -1.70
C ASP A 350 -16.31 -9.85 -0.85
N ASN A 351 -15.36 -10.73 -0.61
CA ASN A 351 -14.10 -10.42 0.09
C ASN A 351 -12.94 -10.10 -0.87
N LEU A 352 -13.23 -9.96 -2.18
CA LEU A 352 -12.23 -9.68 -3.21
C LEU A 352 -12.46 -8.32 -3.87
N ALA A 353 -11.37 -7.68 -4.25
CA ALA A 353 -11.31 -6.50 -5.10
C ALA A 353 -10.10 -6.62 -6.04
N ILE A 354 -9.94 -5.72 -6.99
CA ILE A 354 -8.80 -5.71 -7.92
C ILE A 354 -8.05 -4.39 -7.89
N SER A 355 -6.75 -4.45 -8.20
CA SER A 355 -5.88 -3.27 -8.34
C SER A 355 -4.76 -3.54 -9.33
N PRO A 356 -3.97 -2.51 -9.70
CA PRO A 356 -2.61 -2.72 -10.18
C PRO A 356 -1.78 -3.43 -9.09
N GLN A 357 -0.75 -4.19 -9.49
CA GLN A 357 0.06 -4.98 -8.54
C GLN A 357 0.84 -4.09 -7.57
N CYS A 358 1.22 -2.88 -8.00
CA CYS A 358 1.92 -1.87 -7.21
C CYS A 358 1.56 -0.47 -7.73
N GLY A 359 2.13 0.58 -7.13
CA GLY A 359 2.05 1.94 -7.65
C GLY A 359 2.76 2.11 -9.00
N PHE A 360 2.40 3.13 -9.75
CA PHE A 360 3.05 3.47 -11.03
C PHE A 360 4.41 4.14 -10.84
N SER A 361 4.69 4.68 -9.68
CA SER A 361 5.91 5.45 -9.41
C SER A 361 6.28 5.47 -7.93
N SER A 362 6.73 4.33 -7.42
CA SER A 362 7.18 4.19 -6.01
C SER A 362 8.38 5.07 -5.67
N THR A 363 9.09 5.55 -6.70
CA THR A 363 10.14 6.57 -6.62
C THR A 363 9.93 7.62 -7.71
N VAL A 364 10.60 8.76 -7.61
CA VAL A 364 10.54 9.85 -8.62
C VAL A 364 10.84 9.39 -10.05
N SER A 365 11.61 8.32 -10.21
CA SER A 365 11.96 7.77 -11.52
C SER A 365 10.75 7.26 -12.30
N GLY A 366 9.74 6.72 -11.60
CA GLY A 366 8.59 6.07 -12.21
C GLY A 366 8.91 4.76 -12.93
N ASN A 367 7.88 4.04 -13.29
CA ASN A 367 7.97 2.83 -14.11
C ASN A 367 8.02 3.19 -15.62
N PRO A 368 8.40 2.25 -16.51
CA PRO A 368 8.58 2.50 -17.94
C PRO A 368 7.23 2.56 -18.69
N LEU A 369 6.36 3.47 -18.26
CA LEU A 369 5.06 3.78 -18.87
C LEU A 369 4.95 5.28 -19.09
N THR A 370 4.08 5.66 -20.03
CA THR A 370 3.63 7.05 -20.17
C THR A 370 2.50 7.38 -19.21
N THR A 371 2.26 8.66 -19.01
CA THR A 371 1.10 9.12 -18.22
C THR A 371 -0.22 8.63 -18.85
N ASP A 372 -0.32 8.61 -20.19
CA ASP A 372 -1.50 8.11 -20.89
C ASP A 372 -1.72 6.60 -20.68
N ASP A 373 -0.63 5.80 -20.62
CA ASP A 373 -0.71 4.38 -20.30
C ASP A 373 -1.25 4.16 -18.88
N GLN A 374 -0.79 4.96 -17.92
CA GLN A 374 -1.29 4.92 -16.55
C GLN A 374 -2.80 5.16 -16.48
N TRP A 375 -3.30 6.23 -17.14
CA TRP A 375 -4.73 6.56 -17.09
C TRP A 375 -5.57 5.51 -17.81
N ARG A 376 -5.12 5.01 -18.97
CA ARG A 376 -5.78 3.89 -19.65
C ARG A 376 -5.85 2.62 -18.80
N LYS A 377 -4.82 2.32 -18.02
CA LYS A 377 -4.85 1.17 -17.10
C LYS A 377 -5.82 1.38 -15.94
N LEU A 378 -5.91 2.58 -15.38
CA LEU A 378 -6.85 2.89 -14.30
C LEU A 378 -8.30 2.92 -14.79
N GLU A 379 -8.57 3.46 -15.98
CA GLU A 379 -9.89 3.40 -16.63
C GLU A 379 -10.30 1.94 -16.89
N PHE A 380 -9.41 1.16 -17.49
CA PHE A 380 -9.63 -0.27 -17.73
C PHE A 380 -9.88 -1.05 -16.42
N LEU A 381 -9.21 -0.71 -15.33
CA LEU A 381 -9.42 -1.30 -14.01
C LEU A 381 -10.87 -1.10 -13.53
N THR A 382 -11.39 0.12 -13.64
CA THR A 382 -12.78 0.45 -13.23
C THR A 382 -13.80 -0.28 -14.09
N GLU A 383 -13.59 -0.33 -15.40
CA GLU A 383 -14.44 -1.09 -16.33
C GLU A 383 -14.48 -2.59 -16.01
N VAL A 384 -13.31 -3.18 -15.70
CA VAL A 384 -13.22 -4.60 -15.34
C VAL A 384 -13.89 -4.87 -13.99
N ALA A 385 -13.72 -4.00 -13.01
CA ALA A 385 -14.39 -4.14 -11.72
C ALA A 385 -15.91 -4.09 -11.89
N GLU A 386 -16.43 -3.14 -12.66
CA GLU A 386 -17.86 -3.04 -12.99
C GLU A 386 -18.36 -4.31 -13.72
N ALA A 387 -17.57 -4.83 -14.66
CA ALA A 387 -17.92 -6.05 -15.40
C ALA A 387 -17.93 -7.32 -14.54
N ILE A 388 -17.20 -7.37 -13.41
CA ILE A 388 -17.15 -8.53 -12.51
C ILE A 388 -18.20 -8.43 -11.40
N TRP A 389 -18.35 -7.28 -10.77
CA TRP A 389 -19.23 -7.09 -9.60
C TRP A 389 -20.55 -6.36 -9.92
N GLY A 390 -20.70 -5.76 -11.12
CA GLY A 390 -21.81 -4.89 -11.46
C GLY A 390 -21.73 -3.50 -10.80
N GLU A 391 -20.59 -3.21 -10.16
CA GLU A 391 -20.28 -1.95 -9.48
C GLU A 391 -18.78 -1.77 -9.33
N ASN A 392 -18.37 -0.55 -9.06
CA ASN A 392 -16.97 -0.19 -8.77
C ASN A 392 -16.83 0.38 -7.34
#